data_be1575b5ec1d49c97eb32bd2364be287
#
_entry.id   be1575b5ec1d49c97eb32bd2364be287
#
_cell.length_a   1.000
_cell.length_b   1.000
_cell.length_c   1.000
_cell.angle_alpha   90.00
_cell.angle_beta   90.00
_cell.angle_gamma   90.00
#
_symmetry.space_group_name_H-M   'P 1'
#
loop_
_entity.id
_entity.type
_entity.pdbx_description
1 polymer ?
#
loop_
_entity_poly.entity_id
_entity_poly.type
_entity_poly.pdbx_seq_one_letter_code
_entity_poly.pdbx_strand_id
1 'polypeptide(L)'
;MRRDITLAEATFGDLGLVRKVGLVLTGTLLIAVAAQFSIFIGPVPLSLQSLAILSVGFCLGARLGAATVLAYLAQGAMGLPVFSGGGAGLPYMMGPTGGFLVGFVAMAWLAGWAADRGLARRAVPAIGLALLASAIIYVPGLLWPALAFGAEWSALWAGWMAPFLAGDVLKSVIAALAVSGGLAAFARR
;
A
#
# COMPACT_ATOMS: atom_id res chain seq x y z
N MET A 1 13.70 -20.59 19.04
CA MET A 1 13.03 -19.29 18.79
C MET A 1 12.74 -19.22 17.29
N ARG A 2 11.50 -19.46 16.83
CA ARG A 2 11.16 -19.32 15.40
C ARG A 2 11.23 -17.83 15.10
N ARG A 3 12.10 -17.43 14.17
CA ARG A 3 12.14 -16.06 13.63
C ARG A 3 10.73 -15.71 13.16
N ASP A 4 10.30 -14.49 13.47
CA ASP A 4 9.08 -13.94 12.90
C ASP A 4 9.31 -13.81 11.41
N ILE A 5 8.68 -14.69 10.62
CA ILE A 5 8.86 -14.79 9.17
C ILE A 5 7.66 -14.17 8.48
N THR A 6 7.92 -13.44 7.41
CA THR A 6 6.88 -12.92 6.50
C THR A 6 6.20 -14.06 5.74
N LEU A 7 5.05 -13.79 5.11
CA LEU A 7 4.36 -14.79 4.30
C LEU A 7 5.25 -15.27 3.13
N ALA A 8 6.03 -14.37 2.53
CA ALA A 8 6.96 -14.71 1.46
C ALA A 8 8.06 -15.66 1.95
N GLU A 9 8.66 -15.40 3.11
CA GLU A 9 9.68 -16.29 3.70
C GLU A 9 9.07 -17.63 4.15
N ALA A 10 7.83 -17.62 4.65
CA ALA A 10 7.12 -18.85 5.02
C ALA A 10 6.87 -19.76 3.80
N THR A 11 6.66 -19.15 2.61
CA THR A 11 6.34 -19.88 1.38
C THR A 11 7.59 -20.34 0.64
N PHE A 12 8.61 -19.49 0.55
CA PHE A 12 9.76 -19.68 -0.33
C PHE A 12 11.08 -19.94 0.41
N GLY A 13 11.09 -19.89 1.75
CA GLY A 13 12.30 -19.99 2.55
C GLY A 13 13.22 -18.77 2.37
N ASP A 14 14.53 -19.00 2.41
CA ASP A 14 15.52 -17.93 2.17
C ASP A 14 15.37 -17.33 0.78
N LEU A 15 15.13 -16.00 0.75
CA LEU A 15 14.92 -15.26 -0.48
C LEU A 15 16.28 -14.84 -1.09
N GLY A 16 16.78 -15.61 -2.05
CA GLY A 16 17.86 -15.17 -2.91
C GLY A 16 17.49 -13.95 -3.76
N LEU A 17 18.49 -13.28 -4.34
CA LEU A 17 18.28 -12.03 -5.11
C LEU A 17 17.23 -12.19 -6.23
N VAL A 18 17.29 -13.27 -7.00
CA VAL A 18 16.36 -13.52 -8.11
C VAL A 18 14.90 -13.60 -7.62
N ARG A 19 14.67 -14.29 -6.49
CA ARG A 19 13.33 -14.38 -5.89
C ARG A 19 12.85 -13.02 -5.38
N LYS A 20 13.71 -12.21 -4.75
CA LYS A 20 13.37 -10.86 -4.31
C LYS A 20 12.96 -9.98 -5.48
N VAL A 21 13.73 -10.00 -6.58
CA VAL A 21 13.39 -9.26 -7.80
C VAL A 21 12.04 -9.72 -8.38
N GLY A 22 11.83 -11.04 -8.49
CA GLY A 22 10.55 -11.59 -8.94
C GLY A 22 9.36 -11.15 -8.08
N LEU A 23 9.51 -11.18 -6.75
CA LEU A 23 8.47 -10.71 -5.81
C LEU A 23 8.20 -9.21 -5.93
N VAL A 24 9.24 -8.39 -6.12
CA VAL A 24 9.09 -6.95 -6.37
C VAL A 24 8.30 -6.72 -7.66
N LEU A 25 8.68 -7.36 -8.77
CA LEU A 25 7.98 -7.22 -10.06
C LEU A 25 6.52 -7.69 -9.98
N THR A 26 6.26 -8.81 -9.32
CA THR A 26 4.90 -9.30 -9.10
C THR A 26 4.10 -8.32 -8.23
N GLY A 27 4.71 -7.77 -7.20
CA GLY A 27 4.09 -6.76 -6.33
C GLY A 27 3.78 -5.46 -7.06
N THR A 28 4.69 -4.96 -7.92
CA THR A 28 4.41 -3.77 -8.73
C THR A 28 3.27 -4.01 -9.72
N LEU A 29 3.22 -5.18 -10.35
CA LEU A 29 2.12 -5.56 -11.24
C LEU A 29 0.79 -5.63 -10.49
N LEU A 30 0.77 -6.23 -9.30
CA LEU A 30 -0.43 -6.28 -8.46
C LEU A 30 -0.95 -4.88 -8.12
N ILE A 31 -0.05 -3.96 -7.73
CA ILE A 31 -0.42 -2.57 -7.42
C ILE A 31 -0.92 -1.86 -8.68
N ALA A 32 -0.25 -2.03 -9.82
CA ALA A 32 -0.64 -1.43 -11.10
C ALA A 32 -2.03 -1.91 -11.57
N VAL A 33 -2.31 -3.21 -11.47
CA VAL A 33 -3.64 -3.77 -11.79
C VAL A 33 -4.69 -3.22 -10.83
N ALA A 34 -4.42 -3.22 -9.51
CA ALA A 34 -5.34 -2.70 -8.50
C ALA A 34 -5.63 -1.19 -8.69
N ALA A 35 -4.68 -0.43 -9.22
CA ALA A 35 -4.84 0.98 -9.53
C ALA A 35 -5.84 1.23 -10.67
N GLN A 36 -6.02 0.29 -11.60
CA GLN A 36 -7.00 0.43 -12.70
C GLN A 36 -8.44 0.25 -12.20
N PHE A 37 -8.66 -0.47 -11.09
CA PHE A 37 -9.97 -0.55 -10.44
C PHE A 37 -10.19 0.71 -9.59
N SER A 38 -10.51 1.81 -10.25
CA SER A 38 -10.68 3.12 -9.61
C SER A 38 -11.95 3.81 -10.07
N ILE A 39 -12.59 4.52 -9.12
CA ILE A 39 -13.76 5.37 -9.34
C ILE A 39 -13.34 6.79 -8.99
N PHE A 40 -13.55 7.72 -9.90
CA PHE A 40 -13.24 9.13 -9.69
C PHE A 40 -14.45 9.82 -9.05
N ILE A 41 -14.37 10.11 -7.72
CA ILE A 41 -15.42 10.81 -6.95
C ILE A 41 -15.02 12.28 -6.71
N GLY A 42 -13.82 12.67 -7.11
CA GLY A 42 -13.24 14.00 -6.90
C GLY A 42 -11.83 14.05 -7.47
N PRO A 43 -10.97 14.92 -6.92
CA PRO A 43 -9.59 15.07 -7.41
C PRO A 43 -8.71 13.82 -7.19
N VAL A 44 -9.09 12.95 -6.23
CA VAL A 44 -8.39 11.72 -5.88
C VAL A 44 -9.25 10.52 -6.24
N PRO A 45 -8.73 9.52 -6.98
CA PRO A 45 -9.48 8.31 -7.30
C PRO A 45 -9.62 7.38 -6.08
N LEU A 46 -10.83 6.88 -5.86
CA LEU A 46 -11.08 5.76 -4.95
C LEU A 46 -10.70 4.46 -5.68
N SER A 47 -9.63 3.81 -5.27
CA SER A 47 -9.08 2.63 -5.94
C SER A 47 -8.84 1.45 -4.99
N LEU A 48 -8.58 0.27 -5.56
CA LEU A 48 -8.12 -0.91 -4.81
C LEU A 48 -6.61 -0.86 -4.52
N GLN A 49 -5.93 0.20 -4.87
CA GLN A 49 -4.49 0.35 -4.77
C GLN A 49 -3.98 0.24 -3.32
N SER A 50 -4.68 0.89 -2.36
CA SER A 50 -4.31 0.80 -0.93
C SER A 50 -4.43 -0.62 -0.37
N LEU A 51 -5.42 -1.42 -0.83
CA LEU A 51 -5.53 -2.83 -0.48
C LEU A 51 -4.31 -3.63 -0.98
N ALA A 52 -3.92 -3.43 -2.23
CA ALA A 52 -2.76 -4.10 -2.82
C ALA A 52 -1.45 -3.72 -2.10
N ILE A 53 -1.27 -2.44 -1.77
CA ILE A 53 -0.09 -1.93 -1.06
C ILE A 53 0.02 -2.51 0.36
N LEU A 54 -1.08 -2.54 1.13
CA LEU A 54 -1.13 -3.19 2.44
C LEU A 54 -0.76 -4.67 2.32
N SER A 55 -1.35 -5.38 1.34
CA SER A 55 -1.08 -6.79 1.10
C SER A 55 0.39 -7.04 0.76
N VAL A 56 0.97 -6.23 -0.12
CA VAL A 56 2.41 -6.28 -0.47
C VAL A 56 3.27 -6.04 0.76
N GLY A 57 2.98 -5.01 1.58
CA GLY A 57 3.70 -4.73 2.81
C GLY A 57 3.67 -5.93 3.76
N PHE A 58 2.50 -6.42 4.10
CA PHE A 58 2.32 -7.56 4.99
C PHE A 58 2.96 -8.86 4.49
N CYS A 59 2.92 -9.12 3.18
CA CYS A 59 3.48 -10.34 2.60
C CYS A 59 5.00 -10.31 2.48
N LEU A 60 5.57 -9.14 2.13
CA LEU A 60 7.00 -9.02 1.78
C LEU A 60 7.87 -8.46 2.91
N GLY A 61 7.26 -7.90 3.97
CA GLY A 61 7.99 -7.23 5.05
C GLY A 61 8.36 -5.78 4.71
N ALA A 62 8.89 -5.05 5.70
CA ALA A 62 9.11 -3.61 5.62
C ALA A 62 10.01 -3.20 4.46
N ARG A 63 11.19 -3.82 4.35
CA ARG A 63 12.20 -3.42 3.36
C ARG A 63 11.76 -3.73 1.94
N LEU A 64 11.29 -4.95 1.72
CA LEU A 64 10.92 -5.40 0.37
C LEU A 64 9.59 -4.81 -0.07
N GLY A 65 8.62 -4.64 0.85
CA GLY A 65 7.37 -3.96 0.60
C GLY A 65 7.57 -2.49 0.19
N ALA A 66 8.37 -1.73 0.95
CA ALA A 66 8.70 -0.35 0.58
C ALA A 66 9.47 -0.28 -0.76
N ALA A 67 10.44 -1.18 -0.99
CA ALA A 67 11.16 -1.26 -2.25
C ALA A 67 10.23 -1.56 -3.45
N THR A 68 9.20 -2.40 -3.24
CA THR A 68 8.19 -2.68 -4.26
C THR A 68 7.38 -1.44 -4.62
N VAL A 69 6.95 -0.66 -3.63
CA VAL A 69 6.23 0.59 -3.90
C VAL A 69 7.14 1.62 -4.56
N LEU A 70 8.39 1.76 -4.14
CA LEU A 70 9.36 2.63 -4.81
C LEU A 70 9.59 2.22 -6.26
N ALA A 71 9.72 0.92 -6.54
CA ALA A 71 9.84 0.41 -7.92
C ALA A 71 8.58 0.70 -8.75
N TYR A 72 7.39 0.55 -8.17
CA TYR A 72 6.12 0.93 -8.80
C TYR A 72 6.07 2.43 -9.15
N LEU A 73 6.47 3.30 -8.21
CA LEU A 73 6.54 4.74 -8.46
C LEU A 73 7.56 5.10 -9.54
N ALA A 74 8.71 4.43 -9.55
CA ALA A 74 9.73 4.61 -10.58
C ALA A 74 9.23 4.20 -11.97
N GLN A 75 8.50 3.08 -12.07
CA GLN A 75 7.85 2.64 -13.31
C GLN A 75 6.88 3.71 -13.82
N GLY A 76 6.03 4.26 -12.95
CA GLY A 76 5.11 5.33 -13.29
C GLY A 76 5.82 6.61 -13.70
N ALA A 77 6.88 7.01 -12.97
CA ALA A 77 7.70 8.19 -13.31
C ALA A 77 8.36 8.08 -14.69
N MET A 78 8.78 6.87 -15.09
CA MET A 78 9.33 6.59 -16.41
C MET A 78 8.30 6.58 -17.55
N GLY A 79 7.02 6.82 -17.24
CA GLY A 79 5.95 6.92 -18.23
C GLY A 79 5.15 5.64 -18.47
N LEU A 80 5.35 4.59 -17.66
CA LEU A 80 4.47 3.41 -17.73
C LEU A 80 3.08 3.76 -17.16
N PRO A 81 1.97 3.36 -17.81
CA PRO A 81 0.60 3.72 -17.41
C PRO A 81 0.11 2.86 -16.22
N VAL A 82 0.83 2.94 -15.09
CA VAL A 82 0.60 2.09 -13.91
C VAL A 82 -0.23 2.78 -12.84
N PHE A 83 -0.43 4.10 -12.90
CA PHE A 83 -1.25 4.84 -11.94
C PHE A 83 -2.74 4.73 -12.26
N SER A 84 -3.60 5.19 -11.36
CA SER A 84 -5.04 5.14 -11.52
C SER A 84 -5.50 5.80 -12.82
N GLY A 85 -6.42 5.14 -13.54
CA GLY A 85 -6.92 5.60 -14.83
C GLY A 85 -5.89 5.60 -15.96
N GLY A 86 -4.85 4.76 -15.85
CA GLY A 86 -3.76 4.73 -16.84
C GLY A 86 -2.79 5.91 -16.74
N GLY A 87 -2.82 6.65 -15.63
CA GLY A 87 -1.93 7.78 -15.39
C GLY A 87 -0.47 7.39 -15.40
N ALA A 88 0.40 8.30 -15.86
CA ALA A 88 1.83 8.07 -16.00
C ALA A 88 2.64 9.38 -15.96
N GLY A 89 3.93 9.24 -15.70
CA GLY A 89 4.92 10.31 -15.76
C GLY A 89 4.97 11.21 -14.53
N LEU A 90 6.00 12.04 -14.50
CA LEU A 90 6.20 13.04 -13.45
C LEU A 90 5.05 14.02 -13.32
N PRO A 91 4.40 14.49 -14.42
CA PRO A 91 3.25 15.39 -14.31
C PRO A 91 2.10 14.80 -13.49
N TYR A 92 1.82 13.48 -13.63
CA TYR A 92 0.83 12.81 -12.80
C TYR A 92 1.24 12.80 -11.32
N MET A 93 2.51 12.51 -11.03
CA MET A 93 3.05 12.48 -9.66
C MET A 93 3.07 13.86 -8.99
N MET A 94 3.22 14.92 -9.78
CA MET A 94 3.14 16.31 -9.30
C MET A 94 1.70 16.84 -9.23
N GLY A 95 0.74 16.07 -9.71
CA GLY A 95 -0.68 16.40 -9.66
C GLY A 95 -1.29 16.21 -8.26
N PRO A 96 -2.61 16.30 -8.17
CA PRO A 96 -3.36 16.23 -6.89
C PRO A 96 -3.02 15.01 -6.03
N THR A 97 -2.80 13.86 -6.64
CA THR A 97 -2.53 12.59 -5.94
C THR A 97 -1.09 12.40 -5.48
N GLY A 98 -0.18 13.32 -5.80
CA GLY A 98 1.25 13.18 -5.55
C GLY A 98 1.61 12.86 -4.10
N GLY A 99 0.99 13.54 -3.14
CA GLY A 99 1.21 13.29 -1.72
C GLY A 99 0.80 11.87 -1.29
N PHE A 100 -0.31 11.35 -1.83
CA PHE A 100 -0.73 9.97 -1.55
C PHE A 100 0.25 8.95 -2.11
N LEU A 101 0.81 9.18 -3.30
CA LEU A 101 1.84 8.30 -3.88
C LEU A 101 3.07 8.18 -2.97
N VAL A 102 3.52 9.30 -2.40
CA VAL A 102 4.60 9.29 -1.40
C VAL A 102 4.18 8.54 -0.14
N GLY A 103 2.95 8.78 0.33
CA GLY A 103 2.38 8.10 1.51
C GLY A 103 2.31 6.59 1.36
N PHE A 104 2.16 6.05 0.16
CA PHE A 104 2.12 4.62 -0.10
C PHE A 104 3.41 3.89 0.29
N VAL A 105 4.57 4.55 0.21
CA VAL A 105 5.84 3.98 0.67
C VAL A 105 5.82 3.75 2.18
N ALA A 106 5.37 4.76 2.94
CA ALA A 106 5.23 4.67 4.39
C ALA A 106 4.18 3.62 4.80
N MET A 107 3.06 3.55 4.08
CA MET A 107 2.01 2.54 4.27
C MET A 107 2.55 1.11 4.12
N ALA A 108 3.24 0.82 3.01
CA ALA A 108 3.83 -0.49 2.77
C ALA A 108 4.90 -0.84 3.80
N TRP A 109 5.74 0.14 4.16
CA TRP A 109 6.77 -0.05 5.17
C TRP A 109 6.16 -0.38 6.53
N LEU A 110 5.13 0.35 6.98
CA LEU A 110 4.50 0.13 8.29
C LEU A 110 3.76 -1.22 8.35
N ALA A 111 3.03 -1.59 7.29
CA ALA A 111 2.40 -2.90 7.19
C ALA A 111 3.43 -4.03 7.22
N GLY A 112 4.53 -3.87 6.49
CA GLY A 112 5.63 -4.82 6.47
C GLY A 112 6.37 -4.92 7.82
N TRP A 113 6.58 -3.79 8.48
CA TRP A 113 7.16 -3.74 9.83
C TRP A 113 6.32 -4.53 10.86
N ALA A 114 5.00 -4.45 10.74
CA ALA A 114 4.09 -5.26 11.55
C ALA A 114 4.24 -6.76 11.26
N ALA A 115 4.40 -7.14 10.00
CA ALA A 115 4.64 -8.51 9.59
C ALA A 115 5.99 -9.03 10.10
N ASP A 116 7.07 -8.25 9.95
CA ASP A 116 8.42 -8.60 10.41
C ASP A 116 8.50 -8.83 11.93
N ARG A 117 7.54 -8.26 12.69
CA ARG A 117 7.40 -8.46 14.15
C ARG A 117 6.40 -9.55 14.53
N GLY A 118 5.85 -10.27 13.57
CA GLY A 118 4.86 -11.32 13.80
C GLY A 118 3.47 -10.81 14.22
N LEU A 119 3.25 -9.49 14.21
CA LEU A 119 1.96 -8.89 14.61
C LEU A 119 0.87 -9.17 13.58
N ALA A 120 1.23 -9.45 12.32
CA ALA A 120 0.31 -9.83 11.26
C ALA A 120 -0.27 -11.25 11.42
N ARG A 121 0.24 -12.07 12.34
CA ARG A 121 -0.26 -13.44 12.61
C ARG A 121 -1.60 -13.46 13.35
N ARG A 122 -1.94 -12.39 14.04
CA ARG A 122 -3.19 -12.26 14.79
C ARG A 122 -4.05 -11.20 14.13
N ALA A 123 -5.33 -11.51 13.87
CA ALA A 123 -6.25 -10.64 13.15
C ALA A 123 -6.38 -9.25 13.79
N VAL A 124 -6.55 -9.18 15.11
CA VAL A 124 -6.79 -7.89 15.81
C VAL A 124 -5.60 -6.94 15.69
N PRO A 125 -4.35 -7.32 16.04
CA PRO A 125 -3.19 -6.43 15.80
C PRO A 125 -2.98 -6.09 14.33
N ALA A 126 -3.19 -7.05 13.41
CA ALA A 126 -3.06 -6.82 11.98
C ALA A 126 -4.04 -5.76 11.47
N ILE A 127 -5.32 -5.82 11.90
CA ILE A 127 -6.34 -4.82 11.56
C ILE A 127 -5.94 -3.45 12.10
N GLY A 128 -5.57 -3.35 13.37
CA GLY A 128 -5.17 -2.08 13.98
C GLY A 128 -3.99 -1.42 13.25
N LEU A 129 -2.98 -2.22 12.87
CA LEU A 129 -1.81 -1.71 12.14
C LEU A 129 -2.12 -1.42 10.67
N ALA A 130 -3.02 -2.16 10.02
CA ALA A 130 -3.51 -1.83 8.69
C ALA A 130 -4.26 -0.50 8.66
N LEU A 131 -5.12 -0.25 9.66
CA LEU A 131 -5.82 1.03 9.83
C LEU A 131 -4.84 2.18 10.05
N LEU A 132 -3.84 1.99 10.92
CA LEU A 132 -2.81 2.99 11.15
C LEU A 132 -1.99 3.27 9.88
N ALA A 133 -1.61 2.22 9.14
CA ALA A 133 -0.90 2.35 7.87
C ALA A 133 -1.76 3.05 6.81
N SER A 134 -3.07 2.80 6.78
CA SER A 134 -4.01 3.53 5.91
C SER A 134 -4.17 4.99 6.33
N ALA A 135 -4.16 5.29 7.61
CA ALA A 135 -4.29 6.67 8.09
C ALA A 135 -3.03 7.51 7.77
N ILE A 136 -1.85 6.90 7.76
CA ILE A 136 -0.59 7.63 7.55
C ILE A 136 -0.49 8.28 6.17
N ILE A 137 -1.18 7.73 5.15
CA ILE A 137 -1.17 8.28 3.78
C ILE A 137 -1.80 9.66 3.71
N TYR A 138 -2.74 9.98 4.62
CA TYR A 138 -3.40 11.27 4.64
C TYR A 138 -2.46 12.40 5.07
N VAL A 139 -1.40 12.12 5.81
CA VAL A 139 -0.41 13.14 6.19
C VAL A 139 0.20 13.79 4.93
N PRO A 140 0.96 13.07 4.09
CA PRO A 140 1.48 13.68 2.86
C PRO A 140 0.38 13.93 1.83
N GLY A 141 -0.70 13.12 1.82
CA GLY A 141 -1.80 13.21 0.87
C GLY A 141 -2.60 14.51 0.99
N LEU A 142 -2.77 15.06 2.18
CA LEU A 142 -3.46 16.35 2.42
C LEU A 142 -2.49 17.52 2.46
N LEU A 143 -1.28 17.32 3.00
CA LEU A 143 -0.26 18.39 3.03
C LEU A 143 0.18 18.80 1.62
N TRP A 144 0.32 17.86 0.70
CA TRP A 144 0.73 18.15 -0.67
C TRP A 144 -0.21 19.15 -1.38
N PRO A 145 -1.53 18.89 -1.50
CA PRO A 145 -2.43 19.84 -2.15
C PRO A 145 -2.60 21.15 -1.37
N ALA A 146 -2.51 21.13 -0.04
CA ALA A 146 -2.52 22.36 0.75
C ALA A 146 -1.32 23.25 0.41
N LEU A 147 -0.12 22.70 0.29
CA LEU A 147 1.10 23.46 0.05
C LEU A 147 1.32 23.78 -1.45
N ALA A 148 1.03 22.83 -2.34
CA ALA A 148 1.30 22.99 -3.76
C ALA A 148 0.22 23.77 -4.51
N PHE A 149 -1.04 23.68 -4.06
CA PHE A 149 -2.19 24.27 -4.78
C PHE A 149 -3.00 25.24 -3.91
N GLY A 150 -2.61 25.47 -2.65
CA GLY A 150 -3.34 26.37 -1.74
C GLY A 150 -4.73 25.84 -1.37
N ALA A 151 -4.93 24.51 -1.38
CA ALA A 151 -6.24 23.93 -1.13
C ALA A 151 -6.69 24.14 0.34
N GLU A 152 -7.92 24.59 0.52
CA GLU A 152 -8.52 24.84 1.82
C GLU A 152 -8.75 23.55 2.60
N TRP A 153 -8.47 23.55 3.91
CA TRP A 153 -8.61 22.37 4.78
C TRP A 153 -10.02 21.78 4.80
N SER A 154 -11.05 22.62 4.72
CA SER A 154 -12.43 22.19 4.63
C SER A 154 -12.71 21.37 3.36
N ALA A 155 -12.18 21.81 2.22
CA ALA A 155 -12.28 21.10 0.94
C ALA A 155 -11.47 19.79 0.96
N LEU A 156 -10.28 19.81 1.55
CA LEU A 156 -9.44 18.62 1.72
C LEU A 156 -10.13 17.55 2.56
N TRP A 157 -10.74 17.95 3.68
CA TRP A 157 -11.52 17.01 4.49
C TRP A 157 -12.69 16.42 3.70
N ALA A 158 -13.52 17.27 3.09
CA ALA A 158 -14.78 16.86 2.46
C ALA A 158 -14.55 16.04 1.17
N GLY A 159 -13.54 16.39 0.37
CA GLY A 159 -13.34 15.79 -0.96
C GLY A 159 -12.16 14.79 -1.06
N TRP A 160 -11.21 14.82 -0.11
CA TRP A 160 -9.95 14.08 -0.22
C TRP A 160 -9.74 13.06 0.92
N MET A 161 -10.51 13.14 1.99
CA MET A 161 -10.41 12.22 3.12
C MET A 161 -11.75 11.54 3.44
N ALA A 162 -12.79 12.29 3.76
CA ALA A 162 -14.04 11.73 4.27
C ALA A 162 -14.67 10.65 3.38
N PRO A 163 -14.72 10.78 2.02
CA PRO A 163 -15.30 9.77 1.14
C PRO A 163 -14.54 8.44 1.14
N PHE A 164 -13.26 8.45 1.54
CA PHE A 164 -12.37 7.29 1.46
C PHE A 164 -12.36 6.47 2.74
N LEU A 165 -12.69 7.06 3.89
CA LEU A 165 -12.55 6.45 5.22
C LEU A 165 -13.24 5.09 5.33
N ALA A 166 -14.49 4.99 4.87
CA ALA A 166 -15.24 3.73 4.93
C ALA A 166 -14.58 2.64 4.06
N GLY A 167 -14.16 3.01 2.85
CA GLY A 167 -13.44 2.11 1.95
C GLY A 167 -12.08 1.68 2.50
N ASP A 168 -11.36 2.58 3.15
CA ASP A 168 -10.04 2.28 3.73
C ASP A 168 -10.15 1.36 4.95
N VAL A 169 -11.18 1.54 5.78
CA VAL A 169 -11.48 0.59 6.86
C VAL A 169 -11.74 -0.81 6.28
N LEU A 170 -12.61 -0.92 5.28
CA LEU A 170 -12.92 -2.21 4.65
C LEU A 170 -11.67 -2.87 4.04
N LYS A 171 -10.90 -2.12 3.27
CA LYS A 171 -9.66 -2.61 2.63
C LYS A 171 -8.61 -3.03 3.67
N SER A 172 -8.48 -2.28 4.76
CA SER A 172 -7.57 -2.60 5.86
C SER A 172 -7.95 -3.91 6.55
N VAL A 173 -9.25 -4.11 6.81
CA VAL A 173 -9.77 -5.36 7.40
C VAL A 173 -9.53 -6.54 6.45
N ILE A 174 -9.84 -6.38 5.16
CA ILE A 174 -9.63 -7.45 4.16
C ILE A 174 -8.15 -7.83 4.06
N ALA A 175 -7.24 -6.86 3.93
CA ALA A 175 -5.80 -7.12 3.87
C ALA A 175 -5.30 -7.86 5.11
N ALA A 176 -5.69 -7.39 6.30
CA ALA A 176 -5.28 -7.98 7.56
C ALA A 176 -5.79 -9.42 7.74
N LEU A 177 -7.07 -9.69 7.41
CA LEU A 177 -7.66 -11.02 7.50
C LEU A 177 -7.06 -11.98 6.47
N ALA A 178 -6.83 -11.53 5.24
CA ALA A 178 -6.20 -12.36 4.20
C ALA A 178 -4.80 -12.82 4.62
N VAL A 179 -3.99 -11.91 5.16
CA VAL A 179 -2.61 -12.24 5.59
C VAL A 179 -2.60 -13.08 6.85
N SER A 180 -3.38 -12.73 7.89
CA SER A 180 -3.43 -13.51 9.13
C SER A 180 -3.98 -14.92 8.90
N GLY A 181 -5.00 -15.08 8.04
CA GLY A 181 -5.54 -16.36 7.62
C GLY A 181 -4.53 -17.18 6.82
N GLY A 182 -3.81 -16.56 5.88
CA GLY A 182 -2.73 -17.20 5.14
C GLY A 182 -1.63 -17.74 6.05
N LEU A 183 -1.14 -16.93 6.98
CA LEU A 183 -0.11 -17.34 7.95
C LEU A 183 -0.60 -18.46 8.88
N ALA A 184 -1.88 -18.42 9.30
CA ALA A 184 -2.47 -19.49 10.10
C ALA A 184 -2.56 -20.81 9.32
N ALA A 185 -2.88 -20.78 8.03
CA ALA A 185 -2.92 -21.96 7.17
C ALA A 185 -1.51 -22.58 6.99
N PHE A 186 -0.47 -21.79 6.86
CA PHE A 186 0.92 -22.27 6.80
C PHE A 186 1.40 -22.87 8.14
N ALA A 187 0.95 -22.32 9.26
CA ALA A 187 1.35 -22.82 10.59
C ALA A 187 0.76 -24.21 10.93
N ARG A 188 -0.28 -24.65 10.20
CA ARG A 188 -0.95 -25.95 10.38
C ARG A 188 -0.33 -27.07 9.52
N ARG A 189 0.57 -26.75 8.62
CA ARG A 189 1.33 -27.70 7.78
C ARG A 189 2.70 -27.97 8.37
#